data_a231b3ded1445c37e95b52f9392cf379
#
_entry.id   a231b3ded1445c37e95b52f9392cf379
#
_cell.length_a   1.000
_cell.length_b   1.000
_cell.length_c   1.000
_cell.angle_alpha   90.00
_cell.angle_beta   90.00
_cell.angle_gamma   90.00
#
_symmetry.space_group_name_H-M   'P 1'
#
loop_
_entity.id
_entity.type
_entity.pdbx_description
1 polymer ?
#
loop_
_entity_poly.entity_id
_entity_poly.type
_entity_poly.pdbx_seq_one_letter_code
_entity_poly.pdbx_strand_id
1 'polypeptide(L)'
;KMDVIFDPIGGSSFKKDKTILAHGGRIICYGGSERSSGGLFKTLKFVLDFGFFSPIALLMKSQGIIGVNMLRIADHQPHIIQRCLKNIIHLLSVGEIQPFSGKKFKVEQIAEAHQYLESRKSVGKIVVEW
;
A
#
# COMPACT_ATOMS: atom_id res chain seq x y z
N LYS A 1 -9.72 4.60 17.83
CA LYS A 1 -8.83 3.45 17.66
C LYS A 1 -9.32 2.65 16.45
N MET A 2 -8.38 2.07 15.69
CA MET A 2 -8.65 1.33 14.46
C MET A 2 -8.32 -0.14 14.65
N ASP A 3 -9.17 -1.02 14.15
CA ASP A 3 -8.97 -2.48 14.24
C ASP A 3 -8.02 -2.98 13.14
N VAL A 4 -8.10 -2.38 11.95
CA VAL A 4 -7.21 -2.69 10.83
C VAL A 4 -6.73 -1.41 10.18
N ILE A 5 -5.43 -1.33 9.92
CA ILE A 5 -4.79 -0.23 9.21
C ILE A 5 -4.02 -0.79 8.02
N PHE A 6 -4.26 -0.25 6.84
CA PHE A 6 -3.50 -0.53 5.62
C PHE A 6 -2.51 0.62 5.37
N ASP A 7 -1.22 0.37 5.55
CA ASP A 7 -0.17 1.38 5.40
C ASP A 7 0.65 1.18 4.11
N PRO A 8 0.42 2.01 3.07
CA PRO A 8 1.22 2.02 1.86
C PRO A 8 2.46 2.92 1.94
N ILE A 9 2.59 3.72 3.01
CA ILE A 9 3.56 4.81 3.11
C ILE A 9 4.78 4.37 3.91
N GLY A 10 4.56 3.77 5.07
CA GLY A 10 5.62 3.37 6.01
C GLY A 10 6.24 4.56 6.77
N GLY A 11 7.39 4.33 7.41
CA GLY A 11 8.16 5.37 8.07
C GLY A 11 7.37 6.17 9.11
N SER A 12 7.26 7.48 8.88
CA SER A 12 6.56 8.39 9.82
C SER A 12 5.05 8.11 9.91
N SER A 13 4.41 7.64 8.82
CA SER A 13 3.01 7.21 8.82
C SER A 13 2.81 6.02 9.75
N PHE A 14 3.64 5.00 9.61
CA PHE A 14 3.60 3.82 10.44
C PHE A 14 3.73 4.15 11.96
N LYS A 15 4.59 5.11 12.30
CA LYS A 15 4.72 5.57 13.69
C LYS A 15 3.41 6.15 14.23
N LYS A 16 2.67 6.92 13.42
CA LYS A 16 1.35 7.44 13.77
C LYS A 16 0.32 6.32 13.89
N ASP A 17 0.33 5.37 12.94
CA ASP A 17 -0.61 4.25 12.90
C ASP A 17 -0.57 3.41 14.18
N LYS A 18 0.63 3.18 14.73
CA LYS A 18 0.78 2.51 16.02
C LYS A 18 0.05 3.22 17.17
N THR A 19 -0.09 4.55 17.12
CA THR A 19 -0.75 5.31 18.19
C THR A 19 -2.26 5.19 18.16
N ILE A 20 -2.83 4.95 16.97
CA ILE A 20 -4.27 4.83 16.76
C ILE A 20 -4.78 3.39 16.68
N LEU A 21 -3.88 2.42 16.65
CA LEU A 21 -4.23 1.00 16.62
C LEU A 21 -4.92 0.57 17.92
N ALA A 22 -6.01 -0.16 17.79
CA ALA A 22 -6.73 -0.73 18.92
C ALA A 22 -5.98 -1.92 19.54
N HIS A 23 -6.36 -2.32 20.74
CA HIS A 23 -6.04 -3.65 21.27
C HIS A 23 -6.70 -4.70 20.37
N GLY A 24 -5.99 -5.76 20.04
CA GLY A 24 -6.46 -6.74 19.07
C GLY A 24 -6.30 -6.32 17.58
N GLY A 25 -5.84 -5.10 17.32
CA GLY A 25 -5.74 -4.55 15.97
C GLY A 25 -4.56 -5.07 15.15
N ARG A 26 -4.61 -4.82 13.83
CA ARG A 26 -3.58 -5.26 12.86
C ARG A 26 -3.16 -4.08 11.97
N ILE A 27 -1.85 -3.92 11.76
CA ILE A 27 -1.30 -3.04 10.74
C ILE A 27 -0.75 -3.90 9.60
N ILE A 28 -1.15 -3.61 8.38
CA ILE A 28 -0.69 -4.27 7.17
C ILE A 28 0.14 -3.26 6.38
N CYS A 29 1.47 -3.42 6.42
CA CYS A 29 2.42 -2.58 5.69
C CYS A 29 2.68 -3.20 4.33
N TYR A 30 2.27 -2.54 3.24
CA TYR A 30 2.45 -3.07 1.88
C TYR A 30 3.15 -2.09 0.93
N GLY A 31 3.71 -1.03 1.45
CA GLY A 31 4.47 -0.05 0.69
C GLY A 31 5.49 0.70 1.53
N GLY A 32 6.27 1.54 0.88
CA GLY A 32 7.31 2.37 1.46
C GLY A 32 7.50 3.64 0.65
N SER A 33 6.39 4.30 0.26
CA SER A 33 6.42 5.45 -0.65
C SER A 33 7.13 6.67 -0.05
N GLU A 34 7.27 6.76 1.27
CA GLU A 34 8.05 7.81 1.93
C GLU A 34 9.54 7.76 1.53
N ARG A 35 10.05 6.57 1.13
CA ARG A 35 11.43 6.39 0.68
C ARG A 35 11.71 6.98 -0.71
N SER A 36 10.70 7.24 -1.53
CA SER A 36 10.86 7.48 -2.97
C SER A 36 11.57 8.79 -3.36
N SER A 37 11.92 9.67 -2.43
CA SER A 37 12.46 11.00 -2.73
C SER A 37 13.71 11.40 -1.95
N GLY A 38 14.58 10.46 -1.51
CA GLY A 38 15.69 10.88 -0.64
C GLY A 38 16.95 10.04 -0.65
N GLY A 39 18.09 10.71 -0.42
CA GLY A 39 19.41 10.10 -0.26
C GLY A 39 19.54 9.26 1.03
N LEU A 40 20.77 8.79 1.31
CA LEU A 40 21.11 7.84 2.39
C LEU A 40 20.53 8.24 3.78
N PHE A 41 20.59 9.51 4.13
CA PHE A 41 20.06 10.02 5.41
C PHE A 41 18.53 9.86 5.53
N LYS A 42 17.79 10.08 4.44
CA LYS A 42 16.34 9.88 4.46
C LYS A 42 15.98 8.40 4.53
N THR A 43 16.76 7.53 3.90
CA THR A 43 16.59 6.09 4.01
C THR A 43 16.84 5.60 5.44
N LEU A 44 17.90 6.11 6.09
CA LEU A 44 18.18 5.78 7.49
C LEU A 44 17.06 6.25 8.42
N LYS A 45 16.61 7.49 8.26
CA LYS A 45 15.47 8.02 9.02
C LYS A 45 14.21 7.18 8.80
N PHE A 46 13.89 6.81 7.56
CA PHE A 46 12.75 5.95 7.23
C PHE A 46 12.80 4.62 7.99
N VAL A 47 13.97 3.97 8.04
CA VAL A 47 14.16 2.72 8.78
C VAL A 47 13.99 2.94 10.29
N LEU A 48 14.56 4.03 10.83
CA LEU A 48 14.43 4.36 12.24
C LEU A 48 12.98 4.70 12.66
N ASP A 49 12.21 5.30 11.76
CA ASP A 49 10.80 5.64 11.99
C ASP A 49 9.90 4.40 12.08
N PHE A 50 10.26 3.27 11.44
CA PHE A 50 9.62 1.99 11.71
C PHE A 50 9.85 1.52 13.16
N GLY A 51 11.01 1.85 13.71
CA GLY A 51 11.37 1.53 15.10
C GLY A 51 11.65 0.05 15.34
N PHE A 52 11.98 -0.25 16.58
CA PHE A 52 12.18 -1.62 17.05
C PHE A 52 10.86 -2.18 17.62
N PHE A 53 10.60 -3.45 17.34
CA PHE A 53 9.43 -4.16 17.85
C PHE A 53 9.86 -5.21 18.88
N SER A 54 9.25 -5.16 20.04
CA SER A 54 9.32 -6.24 21.00
C SER A 54 8.12 -7.16 20.81
N PRO A 55 8.29 -8.47 20.61
CA PRO A 55 7.19 -9.43 20.59
C PRO A 55 6.31 -9.36 21.83
N ILE A 56 6.91 -9.10 22.99
CA ILE A 56 6.18 -8.94 24.26
C ILE A 56 5.23 -7.74 24.20
N ALA A 57 5.68 -6.60 23.64
CA ALA A 57 4.82 -5.42 23.53
C ALA A 57 3.60 -5.65 22.61
N LEU A 58 3.77 -6.44 21.55
CA LEU A 58 2.67 -6.86 20.66
C LEU A 58 1.73 -7.84 21.40
N LEU A 59 2.29 -8.80 22.12
CA LEU A 59 1.52 -9.77 22.90
C LEU A 59 0.65 -9.09 23.96
N MET A 60 1.22 -8.16 24.74
CA MET A 60 0.49 -7.45 25.80
C MET A 60 -0.70 -6.63 25.29
N LYS A 61 -0.68 -6.23 24.03
CA LYS A 61 -1.76 -5.46 23.39
C LYS A 61 -2.59 -6.30 22.42
N SER A 62 -2.23 -7.57 22.23
CA SER A 62 -2.81 -8.46 21.22
C SER A 62 -2.75 -7.86 19.80
N GLN A 63 -1.74 -7.04 19.52
CA GLN A 63 -1.57 -6.35 18.24
C GLN A 63 -0.76 -7.18 17.26
N GLY A 64 -0.98 -6.99 15.94
CA GLY A 64 -0.20 -7.63 14.88
C GLY A 64 0.32 -6.64 13.87
N ILE A 65 1.51 -6.91 13.35
CA ILE A 65 2.13 -6.16 12.25
C ILE A 65 2.47 -7.16 11.16
N ILE A 66 1.97 -6.92 9.95
CA ILE A 66 2.12 -7.79 8.80
C ILE A 66 2.83 -6.99 7.70
N GLY A 67 3.97 -7.48 7.24
CA GLY A 67 4.65 -6.94 6.07
C GLY A 67 4.21 -7.68 4.82
N VAL A 68 3.83 -6.95 3.77
CA VAL A 68 3.48 -7.49 2.46
C VAL A 68 4.34 -6.83 1.40
N ASN A 69 5.20 -7.61 0.76
CA ASN A 69 5.97 -7.16 -0.39
C ASN A 69 5.50 -7.94 -1.62
N MET A 70 4.63 -7.30 -2.42
CA MET A 70 4.02 -7.93 -3.60
C MET A 70 5.04 -8.41 -4.61
N LEU A 71 6.16 -7.67 -4.80
CA LEU A 71 7.23 -8.08 -5.71
C LEU A 71 7.87 -9.39 -5.23
N ARG A 72 8.21 -9.48 -3.94
CA ARG A 72 8.79 -10.70 -3.37
C ARG A 72 7.84 -11.90 -3.41
N ILE A 73 6.53 -11.65 -3.23
CA ILE A 73 5.52 -12.70 -3.38
C ILE A 73 5.47 -13.14 -4.85
N ALA A 74 5.53 -12.21 -5.81
CA ALA A 74 5.56 -12.54 -7.24
C ALA A 74 6.80 -13.37 -7.61
N ASP A 75 7.97 -13.00 -7.08
CA ASP A 75 9.24 -13.68 -7.36
C ASP A 75 9.28 -15.11 -6.79
N HIS A 76 8.80 -15.28 -5.57
CA HIS A 76 8.98 -16.56 -4.84
C HIS A 76 7.74 -17.44 -4.79
N GLN A 77 6.55 -16.85 -4.91
CA GLN A 77 5.26 -17.55 -4.84
C GLN A 77 4.25 -17.01 -5.87
N PRO A 78 4.57 -17.06 -7.17
CA PRO A 78 3.76 -16.46 -8.24
C PRO A 78 2.32 -16.99 -8.26
N HIS A 79 2.11 -18.23 -7.83
CA HIS A 79 0.78 -18.84 -7.76
C HIS A 79 -0.17 -18.10 -6.80
N ILE A 80 0.35 -17.46 -5.74
CA ILE A 80 -0.46 -16.64 -4.83
C ILE A 80 -1.00 -15.42 -5.58
N ILE A 81 -0.12 -14.72 -6.31
CA ILE A 81 -0.54 -13.55 -7.10
C ILE A 81 -1.55 -13.95 -8.18
N GLN A 82 -1.30 -15.06 -8.90
CA GLN A 82 -2.23 -15.56 -9.92
C GLN A 82 -3.60 -15.88 -9.33
N ARG A 83 -3.64 -16.54 -8.17
CA ARG A 83 -4.90 -16.84 -7.46
C ARG A 83 -5.63 -15.56 -7.05
N CYS A 84 -4.93 -14.58 -6.47
CA CYS A 84 -5.51 -13.30 -6.10
C CYS A 84 -6.08 -12.57 -7.32
N LEU A 85 -5.35 -12.52 -8.43
CA LEU A 85 -5.81 -11.88 -9.67
C LEU A 85 -7.05 -12.57 -10.24
N LYS A 86 -7.07 -13.92 -10.28
CA LYS A 86 -8.26 -14.68 -10.70
C LYS A 86 -9.48 -14.35 -9.86
N ASN A 87 -9.31 -14.28 -8.53
CA ASN A 87 -10.40 -13.94 -7.62
C ASN A 87 -10.89 -12.49 -7.83
N ILE A 88 -9.99 -11.53 -8.03
CA ILE A 88 -10.36 -10.14 -8.33
C ILE A 88 -11.14 -10.06 -9.64
N ILE A 89 -10.69 -10.76 -10.70
CA ILE A 89 -11.40 -10.81 -11.98
C ILE A 89 -12.79 -11.41 -11.81
N HIS A 90 -12.92 -12.47 -11.03
CA HIS A 90 -14.22 -13.07 -10.73
C HIS A 90 -15.14 -12.07 -10.00
N LEU A 91 -14.66 -11.40 -8.94
CA LEU A 91 -15.45 -10.40 -8.21
C LEU A 91 -15.88 -9.22 -9.09
N LEU A 92 -15.03 -8.82 -10.05
CA LEU A 92 -15.37 -7.83 -11.07
C LEU A 92 -16.47 -8.34 -12.00
N SER A 93 -16.37 -9.59 -12.45
CA SER A 93 -17.33 -10.17 -13.42
C SER A 93 -18.72 -10.36 -12.83
N VAL A 94 -18.82 -10.62 -11.52
CA VAL A 94 -20.11 -10.75 -10.82
C VAL A 94 -20.62 -9.44 -10.22
N GLY A 95 -19.86 -8.32 -10.42
CA GLY A 95 -20.27 -6.99 -9.99
C GLY A 95 -20.11 -6.71 -8.49
N GLU A 96 -19.47 -7.61 -7.73
CA GLU A 96 -19.24 -7.41 -6.30
C GLU A 96 -18.22 -6.28 -6.02
N ILE A 97 -17.28 -6.05 -6.92
CA ILE A 97 -16.38 -4.90 -6.89
C ILE A 97 -16.53 -4.08 -8.17
N GLN A 98 -16.59 -2.76 -8.02
CA GLN A 98 -16.67 -1.82 -9.14
C GLN A 98 -15.53 -0.81 -9.01
N PRO A 99 -14.45 -0.94 -9.83
CA PRO A 99 -13.35 0.00 -9.78
C PRO A 99 -13.81 1.37 -10.28
N PHE A 100 -13.51 2.39 -9.52
CA PHE A 100 -13.78 3.76 -9.95
C PHE A 100 -12.78 4.14 -11.04
N SER A 101 -13.27 4.35 -12.27
CA SER A 101 -12.51 4.90 -13.38
C SER A 101 -12.46 6.42 -13.24
N GLY A 102 -11.26 6.95 -13.03
CA GLY A 102 -11.01 8.38 -12.97
C GLY A 102 -10.88 8.99 -14.37
N LYS A 103 -9.89 9.86 -14.54
CA LYS A 103 -9.68 10.56 -15.81
C LYS A 103 -9.11 9.62 -16.88
N LYS A 104 -9.62 9.74 -18.10
CA LYS A 104 -9.11 9.04 -19.29
C LYS A 104 -8.26 9.99 -20.13
N PHE A 105 -7.22 9.46 -20.73
CA PHE A 105 -6.32 10.16 -21.66
C PHE A 105 -6.13 9.33 -22.93
N LYS A 106 -5.90 9.98 -24.05
CA LYS A 106 -5.42 9.30 -25.25
C LYS A 106 -3.92 9.00 -25.12
N VAL A 107 -3.41 8.03 -25.88
CA VAL A 107 -1.99 7.65 -25.83
C VAL A 107 -1.06 8.83 -26.13
N GLU A 108 -1.47 9.74 -27.03
CA GLU A 108 -0.73 10.96 -27.38
C GLU A 108 -0.60 11.92 -26.18
N GLN A 109 -1.46 11.79 -25.19
CA GLN A 109 -1.48 12.60 -23.96
C GLN A 109 -0.78 11.90 -22.78
N ILE A 110 0.10 10.95 -23.03
CA ILE A 110 0.77 10.16 -21.97
C ILE A 110 1.55 11.05 -20.99
N ALA A 111 2.16 12.12 -21.49
CA ALA A 111 2.88 13.09 -20.64
C ALA A 111 1.94 13.81 -19.67
N GLU A 112 0.75 14.21 -20.14
CA GLU A 112 -0.28 14.85 -19.31
C GLU A 112 -0.83 13.87 -18.27
N ALA A 113 -1.01 12.59 -18.65
CA ALA A 113 -1.46 11.54 -17.75
C ALA A 113 -0.46 11.33 -16.59
N HIS A 114 0.84 11.29 -16.89
CA HIS A 114 1.90 11.21 -15.88
C HIS A 114 1.92 12.44 -14.97
N GLN A 115 1.87 13.65 -15.54
CA GLN A 115 1.82 14.88 -14.77
C GLN A 115 0.61 14.94 -13.84
N TYR A 116 -0.55 14.49 -14.32
CA TYR A 116 -1.77 14.39 -13.51
C TYR A 116 -1.61 13.39 -12.37
N LEU A 117 -0.99 12.23 -12.60
CA LEU A 117 -0.70 11.24 -11.56
C LEU A 117 0.24 11.81 -10.49
N GLU A 118 1.34 12.46 -10.91
CA GLU A 118 2.34 13.05 -10.03
C GLU A 118 1.80 14.23 -9.21
N SER A 119 0.80 14.94 -9.73
CA SER A 119 0.13 16.04 -9.02
C SER A 119 -0.59 15.64 -7.74
N ARG A 120 -0.79 14.33 -7.49
CA ARG A 120 -1.56 13.77 -6.37
C ARG A 120 -3.02 14.22 -6.32
N LYS A 121 -3.55 14.78 -7.41
CA LYS A 121 -4.96 15.20 -7.54
C LYS A 121 -5.83 14.11 -8.18
N SER A 122 -5.20 13.01 -8.61
CA SER A 122 -5.91 11.92 -9.26
C SER A 122 -6.81 11.17 -8.28
N VAL A 123 -8.04 10.94 -8.70
CA VAL A 123 -9.03 10.13 -7.99
C VAL A 123 -9.41 8.95 -8.89
N GLY A 124 -9.35 7.74 -8.35
CA GLY A 124 -9.59 6.52 -9.11
C GLY A 124 -8.42 6.12 -10.01
N LYS A 125 -8.71 5.30 -11.01
CA LYS A 125 -7.71 4.82 -11.98
C LYS A 125 -7.56 5.80 -13.13
N ILE A 126 -6.31 6.06 -13.52
CA ILE A 126 -6.02 6.78 -14.77
C ILE A 126 -5.96 5.74 -15.88
N VAL A 127 -6.75 5.94 -16.93
CA VAL A 127 -6.82 5.04 -18.08
C VAL A 127 -6.23 5.74 -19.28
N VAL A 128 -5.36 5.04 -20.02
CA VAL A 128 -4.83 5.50 -21.31
C VAL A 128 -5.46 4.62 -22.39
N GLU A 129 -6.11 5.26 -23.36
CA GLU A 129 -6.77 4.59 -24.49
C GLU A 129 -5.89 4.73 -25.73
N TRP A 130 -5.73 3.64 -26.49
CA TRP A 130 -4.98 3.55 -27.76
C TRP A 130 -5.87 3.90 -28.95
#